data_bec10fffc0fb4581f2f388cb41945928
#
_entry.id   bec10fffc0fb4581f2f388cb41945928
#
_cell.length_a   1.000
_cell.length_b   1.000
_cell.length_c   1.000
_cell.angle_alpha   90.00
_cell.angle_beta   90.00
_cell.angle_gamma   90.00
#
_symmetry.space_group_name_H-M   'P 1'
#
loop_
_entity.id
_entity.type
_entity.pdbx_description
1 polymer ?
#
loop_
_entity_poly.entity_id
_entity_poly.type
_entity_poly.pdbx_seq_one_letter_code
_entity_poly.pdbx_strand_id
1 'polypeptide(L)'
;QAQPTVRTDSVALIGWSNGAMSMLWALYNGAEQRQPALKHDFRAAIGFYPGCIALRRRIPTYKAKVPILLQIGLADDWTLPKPCMALIEEANHRGGARMTYDIYEGAYHGFDHPSSRVRTITTKNSSYASGRKTVHIGTNEAARTRSIAATKAYLRKHFAD
;
A
#
# COMPACT_ATOMS: atom_id res chain seq x y z
N GLN A 1 -20.20 -2.96 2.60
CA GLN A 1 -21.10 -2.05 1.83
C GLN A 1 -22.59 -2.40 2.01
N ALA A 2 -22.91 -3.56 2.57
CA ALA A 2 -24.32 -3.97 2.81
C ALA A 2 -24.93 -3.35 4.09
N GLN A 3 -24.16 -2.63 4.90
CA GLN A 3 -24.64 -2.00 6.13
C GLN A 3 -25.43 -0.73 5.81
N PRO A 4 -26.63 -0.52 6.37
CA PRO A 4 -27.52 0.61 6.03
C PRO A 4 -26.94 1.99 6.39
N THR A 5 -25.97 2.04 7.31
CA THR A 5 -25.28 3.26 7.74
C THR A 5 -24.05 3.61 6.90
N VAL A 6 -23.67 2.75 5.95
CA VAL A 6 -22.48 2.95 5.11
C VAL A 6 -22.87 3.56 3.77
N ARG A 7 -22.27 4.67 3.40
CA ARG A 7 -22.34 5.19 2.03
C ARG A 7 -21.59 4.23 1.11
N THR A 8 -22.33 3.47 0.32
CA THR A 8 -21.82 2.34 -0.48
C THR A 8 -20.85 2.75 -1.57
N ASP A 9 -20.91 4.00 -2.02
CA ASP A 9 -20.05 4.64 -3.03
C ASP A 9 -18.81 5.34 -2.43
N SER A 10 -18.73 5.38 -1.10
CA SER A 10 -17.73 6.14 -0.35
C SER A 10 -16.93 5.26 0.62
N VAL A 11 -16.33 4.18 0.11
CA VAL A 11 -15.54 3.23 0.89
C VAL A 11 -14.09 3.25 0.41
N ALA A 12 -13.13 3.45 1.33
CA ALA A 12 -11.70 3.28 1.07
C ALA A 12 -11.19 1.93 1.57
N LEU A 13 -10.13 1.45 0.95
CA LEU A 13 -9.39 0.27 1.41
C LEU A 13 -8.02 0.70 1.93
N ILE A 14 -7.71 0.37 3.17
CA ILE A 14 -6.39 0.66 3.77
C ILE A 14 -5.74 -0.66 4.18
N GLY A 15 -4.46 -0.82 3.86
CA GLY A 15 -3.71 -2.02 4.19
C GLY A 15 -2.28 -1.72 4.63
N TRP A 16 -1.72 -2.59 5.48
CA TRP A 16 -0.34 -2.53 5.97
C TRP A 16 0.42 -3.78 5.60
N SER A 17 1.67 -3.64 5.15
CA SER A 17 2.55 -4.77 4.84
C SER A 17 1.86 -5.82 3.95
N ASN A 18 1.65 -7.02 4.46
CA ASN A 18 0.92 -8.07 3.75
C ASN A 18 -0.52 -7.67 3.40
N GLY A 19 -1.21 -6.92 4.27
CA GLY A 19 -2.54 -6.35 3.98
C GLY A 19 -2.50 -5.35 2.81
N ALA A 20 -1.44 -4.55 2.71
CA ALA A 20 -1.24 -3.66 1.56
C ALA A 20 -0.92 -4.44 0.27
N MET A 21 -0.20 -5.55 0.36
CA MET A 21 -0.02 -6.48 -0.77
C MET A 21 -1.36 -7.05 -1.23
N SER A 22 -2.17 -7.56 -0.31
CA SER A 22 -3.51 -8.11 -0.61
C SER A 22 -4.42 -7.04 -1.24
N MET A 23 -4.34 -5.80 -0.75
CA MET A 23 -5.03 -4.65 -1.34
C MET A 23 -4.61 -4.43 -2.79
N LEU A 24 -3.31 -4.42 -3.08
CA LEU A 24 -2.82 -4.25 -4.46
C LEU A 24 -3.30 -5.38 -5.38
N TRP A 25 -3.29 -6.63 -4.92
CA TRP A 25 -3.84 -7.75 -5.67
C TRP A 25 -5.34 -7.59 -5.93
N ALA A 26 -6.11 -7.20 -4.91
CA ALA A 26 -7.56 -7.01 -5.04
C ALA A 26 -7.94 -5.85 -5.96
N LEU A 27 -7.07 -4.86 -6.12
CA LEU A 27 -7.32 -3.67 -6.94
C LEU A 27 -6.64 -3.71 -8.30
N TYR A 28 -6.14 -4.85 -8.73
CA TYR A 28 -5.66 -5.04 -10.10
C TYR A 28 -6.82 -4.99 -11.10
N ASN A 29 -6.71 -4.11 -12.09
CA ASN A 29 -7.68 -4.01 -13.16
C ASN A 29 -7.43 -5.06 -14.25
N GLY A 30 -7.87 -6.25 -14.04
CA GLY A 30 -7.62 -7.46 -14.84
C GLY A 30 -7.78 -8.71 -13.99
N ALA A 31 -8.07 -8.55 -12.69
CA ALA A 31 -8.44 -9.66 -11.82
C ALA A 31 -9.86 -10.11 -12.15
N GLU A 32 -9.99 -11.09 -13.03
CA GLU A 32 -11.27 -11.71 -13.40
C GLU A 32 -12.02 -12.33 -12.22
N GLN A 33 -11.32 -12.54 -11.10
CA GLN A 33 -11.84 -13.19 -9.89
C GLN A 33 -12.57 -12.24 -8.92
N ARG A 34 -12.61 -10.93 -9.19
CA ARG A 34 -13.48 -10.06 -8.39
C ARG A 34 -14.94 -10.38 -8.75
N GLN A 35 -15.70 -10.76 -7.73
CA GLN A 35 -17.13 -11.00 -7.92
C GLN A 35 -17.77 -9.84 -8.69
N PRO A 36 -18.41 -10.10 -9.84
CA PRO A 36 -19.03 -9.05 -10.67
C PRO A 36 -20.14 -8.28 -9.97
N ALA A 37 -20.59 -8.78 -8.81
CA ALA A 37 -21.77 -8.35 -8.09
C ALA A 37 -21.57 -7.17 -7.12
N LEU A 38 -20.37 -6.61 -6.97
CA LEU A 38 -20.21 -5.39 -6.20
C LEU A 38 -20.77 -4.20 -7.00
N LYS A 39 -21.92 -3.72 -6.61
CA LYS A 39 -22.58 -2.54 -7.20
C LYS A 39 -21.68 -1.30 -7.23
N HIS A 40 -20.82 -1.15 -6.23
CA HIS A 40 -19.85 -0.07 -6.11
C HIS A 40 -18.47 -0.62 -5.76
N ASP A 41 -17.45 -0.03 -6.36
CA ASP A 41 -16.05 -0.33 -6.03
C ASP A 41 -15.56 0.52 -4.86
N PHE A 42 -14.33 0.26 -4.38
CA PHE A 42 -13.66 1.20 -3.49
C PHE A 42 -13.40 2.51 -4.23
N ARG A 43 -13.55 3.64 -3.53
CA ARG A 43 -13.34 4.97 -4.11
C ARG A 43 -11.86 5.35 -4.18
N ALA A 44 -11.07 4.87 -3.21
CA ALA A 44 -9.62 5.04 -3.14
C ALA A 44 -8.99 3.97 -2.26
N ALA A 45 -7.67 3.83 -2.33
CA ALA A 45 -6.93 2.92 -1.45
C ALA A 45 -5.61 3.52 -0.97
N ILE A 46 -5.16 3.07 0.22
CA ILE A 46 -3.90 3.49 0.83
C ILE A 46 -3.16 2.24 1.32
N GLY A 47 -1.91 2.09 0.90
CA GLY A 47 -1.06 0.97 1.31
C GLY A 47 0.19 1.45 2.04
N PHE A 48 0.46 0.89 3.20
CA PHE A 48 1.68 1.14 3.95
C PHE A 48 2.69 0.02 3.70
N TYR A 49 3.89 0.38 3.26
CA TYR A 49 5.05 -0.49 3.06
C TYR A 49 4.74 -1.88 2.49
N PRO A 50 4.06 -1.98 1.32
CA PRO A 50 3.77 -3.26 0.69
C PRO A 50 5.03 -3.92 0.13
N GLY A 51 5.02 -5.26 -0.01
CA GLY A 51 6.02 -5.98 -0.78
C GLY A 51 5.67 -6.01 -2.27
N CYS A 52 6.33 -5.22 -3.10
CA CYS A 52 5.98 -5.08 -4.53
C CYS A 52 6.72 -6.03 -5.48
N ILE A 53 7.75 -6.74 -5.02
CA ILE A 53 8.57 -7.63 -5.88
C ILE A 53 7.72 -8.73 -6.49
N ALA A 54 6.96 -9.46 -5.66
CA ALA A 54 6.14 -10.58 -6.12
C ALA A 54 5.03 -10.11 -7.07
N LEU A 55 4.40 -8.98 -6.77
CA LEU A 55 3.35 -8.41 -7.60
C LEU A 55 3.87 -8.04 -8.99
N ARG A 56 5.01 -7.33 -9.08
CA ARG A 56 5.62 -6.97 -10.37
C ARG A 56 6.01 -8.18 -11.23
N ARG A 57 6.49 -9.26 -10.58
CA ARG A 57 6.84 -10.50 -11.30
C ARG A 57 5.62 -11.24 -11.83
N ARG A 58 4.55 -11.29 -11.05
CA ARG A 58 3.36 -12.08 -11.39
C ARG A 58 2.37 -11.32 -12.25
N ILE A 59 2.33 -10.00 -12.13
CA ILE A 59 1.46 -9.13 -12.93
C ILE A 59 2.31 -8.01 -13.55
N PRO A 60 3.13 -8.31 -14.55
CA PRO A 60 3.93 -7.30 -15.23
C PRO A 60 3.09 -6.22 -15.94
N THR A 61 1.82 -6.50 -16.18
CA THR A 61 0.84 -5.60 -16.78
C THR A 61 -0.05 -4.89 -15.77
N TYR A 62 0.38 -4.78 -14.51
CA TYR A 62 -0.42 -4.18 -13.45
C TYR A 62 -0.96 -2.79 -13.82
N LYS A 63 -2.26 -2.63 -13.61
CA LYS A 63 -2.98 -1.35 -13.67
C LYS A 63 -3.88 -1.26 -12.46
N ALA A 64 -3.89 -0.12 -11.80
CA ALA A 64 -4.78 0.10 -10.66
C ALA A 64 -6.22 0.32 -11.12
N LYS A 65 -7.18 -0.24 -10.39
CA LYS A 65 -8.61 -0.08 -10.66
C LYS A 65 -9.16 1.20 -10.03
N VAL A 66 -8.61 1.62 -8.90
CA VAL A 66 -8.96 2.84 -8.17
C VAL A 66 -7.71 3.64 -7.83
N PRO A 67 -7.80 4.94 -7.53
CA PRO A 67 -6.66 5.72 -7.07
C PRO A 67 -6.00 5.10 -5.83
N ILE A 68 -4.66 4.99 -5.84
CA ILE A 68 -3.88 4.37 -4.76
C ILE A 68 -2.78 5.33 -4.29
N LEU A 69 -2.65 5.50 -2.97
CA LEU A 69 -1.49 6.11 -2.34
C LEU A 69 -0.67 5.03 -1.62
N LEU A 70 0.64 4.94 -1.89
CA LEU A 70 1.55 4.10 -1.11
C LEU A 70 2.41 4.95 -0.18
N GLN A 71 2.50 4.54 1.07
CA GLN A 71 3.32 5.15 2.13
C GLN A 71 4.59 4.31 2.29
N ILE A 72 5.77 4.81 1.91
CA ILE A 72 6.99 4.01 1.71
C ILE A 72 8.13 4.51 2.60
N GLY A 73 8.65 3.66 3.47
CA GLY A 73 9.86 3.92 4.24
C GLY A 73 11.12 3.69 3.40
N LEU A 74 12.00 4.68 3.29
CA LEU A 74 13.22 4.54 2.49
C LEU A 74 14.27 3.60 3.11
N ALA A 75 14.26 3.44 4.42
CA ALA A 75 15.13 2.51 5.13
C ALA A 75 14.53 1.09 5.26
N ASP A 76 13.34 0.86 4.73
CA ASP A 76 12.68 -0.45 4.81
C ASP A 76 13.50 -1.50 4.04
N ASP A 77 14.13 -2.38 4.81
CA ASP A 77 14.95 -3.49 4.30
C ASP A 77 14.18 -4.83 4.29
N TRP A 78 12.93 -4.83 4.71
CA TRP A 78 12.02 -5.97 4.59
C TRP A 78 11.24 -5.91 3.28
N THR A 79 10.47 -4.86 3.09
CA THR A 79 9.73 -4.60 1.85
C THR A 79 10.37 -3.41 1.12
N LEU A 80 11.34 -3.71 0.27
CA LEU A 80 12.19 -2.70 -0.36
C LEU A 80 11.39 -1.60 -1.07
N PRO A 81 11.78 -0.32 -0.93
CA PRO A 81 11.08 0.82 -1.51
C PRO A 81 11.11 0.85 -3.05
N LYS A 82 12.27 0.62 -3.66
CA LYS A 82 12.47 0.73 -5.12
C LYS A 82 11.50 -0.09 -5.95
N PRO A 83 11.19 -1.38 -5.63
CA PRO A 83 10.21 -2.15 -6.37
C PRO A 83 8.80 -1.55 -6.37
N CYS A 84 8.39 -0.88 -5.29
CA CYS A 84 7.10 -0.21 -5.23
C CYS A 84 7.06 1.08 -6.05
N MET A 85 8.13 1.87 -6.01
CA MET A 85 8.26 3.07 -6.83
C MET A 85 8.19 2.71 -8.31
N ALA A 86 8.96 1.70 -8.75
CA ALA A 86 8.92 1.20 -10.11
C ALA A 86 7.54 0.63 -10.51
N LEU A 87 6.86 -0.10 -9.61
CA LEU A 87 5.49 -0.55 -9.86
C LEU A 87 4.55 0.61 -10.18
N ILE A 88 4.64 1.70 -9.42
CA ILE A 88 3.79 2.88 -9.59
C ILE A 88 4.05 3.56 -10.94
N GLU A 89 5.31 3.78 -11.27
CA GLU A 89 5.71 4.37 -12.56
C GLU A 89 5.20 3.52 -13.73
N GLU A 90 5.47 2.23 -13.70
CA GLU A 90 5.04 1.28 -14.73
C GLU A 90 3.50 1.20 -14.86
N ALA A 91 2.79 1.15 -13.72
CA ALA A 91 1.33 1.11 -13.72
C ALA A 91 0.72 2.39 -14.29
N ASN A 92 1.25 3.55 -13.91
CA ASN A 92 0.78 4.84 -14.43
C ASN A 92 1.03 4.99 -15.94
N HIS A 93 2.16 4.51 -16.45
CA HIS A 93 2.44 4.50 -17.90
C HIS A 93 1.46 3.61 -18.70
N ARG A 94 1.01 2.51 -18.10
CA ARG A 94 0.05 1.59 -18.74
C ARG A 94 -1.39 2.11 -18.73
N GLY A 95 -1.65 3.20 -18.02
CA GLY A 95 -3.00 3.72 -17.79
C GLY A 95 -3.75 2.96 -16.69
N GLY A 96 -4.96 3.38 -16.40
CA GLY A 96 -5.76 2.97 -15.26
C GLY A 96 -5.88 4.10 -14.25
N ALA A 97 -6.32 3.80 -13.03
CA ALA A 97 -6.41 4.80 -11.98
C ALA A 97 -5.02 5.22 -11.49
N ARG A 98 -4.90 6.49 -11.13
CA ARG A 98 -3.61 7.08 -10.71
C ARG A 98 -3.08 6.46 -9.43
N MET A 99 -1.83 6.03 -9.45
CA MET A 99 -1.06 5.65 -8.28
C MET A 99 -0.07 6.76 -7.91
N THR A 100 0.08 7.01 -6.61
CA THR A 100 1.05 7.95 -6.05
C THR A 100 1.76 7.32 -4.86
N TYR A 101 2.85 7.92 -4.42
CA TYR A 101 3.53 7.51 -3.21
C TYR A 101 4.11 8.70 -2.45
N ASP A 102 4.20 8.55 -1.13
CA ASP A 102 5.00 9.39 -0.25
C ASP A 102 6.16 8.58 0.31
N ILE A 103 7.32 9.21 0.43
CA ILE A 103 8.53 8.59 0.95
C ILE A 103 8.93 9.21 2.29
N TYR A 104 9.45 8.35 3.18
CA TYR A 104 9.86 8.70 4.53
C TYR A 104 11.29 8.26 4.78
N GLU A 105 12.21 9.23 4.84
CA GLU A 105 13.61 8.97 5.13
C GLU A 105 13.81 8.36 6.51
N GLY A 106 14.75 7.42 6.65
CA GLY A 106 15.06 6.75 7.90
C GLY A 106 13.93 5.89 8.48
N ALA A 107 12.82 5.73 7.75
CA ALA A 107 11.69 4.91 8.18
C ALA A 107 11.87 3.45 7.76
N TYR A 108 11.86 2.54 8.73
CA TYR A 108 11.85 1.09 8.53
C TYR A 108 10.44 0.54 8.40
N HIS A 109 10.33 -0.78 8.24
CA HIS A 109 9.03 -1.47 8.22
C HIS A 109 8.23 -1.21 9.51
N GLY A 110 6.94 -0.93 9.40
CA GLY A 110 6.10 -0.63 10.56
C GLY A 110 6.37 0.74 11.18
N PHE A 111 6.87 1.71 10.42
CA PHE A 111 7.24 3.05 10.91
C PHE A 111 6.07 3.84 11.52
N ASP A 112 4.85 3.52 11.15
CA ASP A 112 3.62 4.15 11.65
C ASP A 112 3.06 3.52 12.93
N HIS A 113 3.65 2.41 13.38
CA HIS A 113 3.23 1.76 14.63
C HIS A 113 3.47 2.69 15.83
N PRO A 114 2.53 2.87 16.74
CA PRO A 114 2.74 3.67 17.92
C PRO A 114 3.75 3.01 18.88
N SER A 115 4.78 3.77 19.28
CA SER A 115 5.67 3.40 20.39
C SER A 115 6.42 2.08 20.27
N SER A 116 6.87 1.71 19.07
CA SER A 116 7.71 0.54 18.85
C SER A 116 9.16 0.94 18.62
N ARG A 117 10.06 0.61 19.55
CA ARG A 117 11.50 0.86 19.33
C ARG A 117 11.98 0.14 18.07
N VAL A 118 12.86 0.79 17.31
CA VAL A 118 13.53 0.13 16.17
C VAL A 118 14.33 -1.06 16.70
N ARG A 119 14.10 -2.22 16.08
CA ARG A 119 14.78 -3.47 16.42
C ARG A 119 14.97 -4.35 15.20
N THR A 120 15.94 -5.22 15.27
CA THR A 120 16.15 -6.28 14.27
C THR A 120 15.28 -7.48 14.63
N ILE A 121 14.65 -8.06 13.63
CA ILE A 121 13.92 -9.32 13.76
C ILE A 121 14.38 -10.33 12.70
N THR A 122 14.24 -11.62 13.01
CA THR A 122 14.44 -12.70 12.04
C THR A 122 13.11 -13.01 11.35
N THR A 123 13.11 -13.02 10.02
CA THR A 123 11.93 -13.28 9.21
C THR A 123 12.03 -14.62 8.51
N LYS A 124 10.94 -15.39 8.52
CA LYS A 124 10.83 -16.65 7.77
C LYS A 124 10.32 -16.43 6.33
N ASN A 125 9.72 -15.27 6.03
CA ASN A 125 9.04 -14.99 4.77
C ASN A 125 9.75 -13.91 3.95
N SER A 126 11.08 -13.99 3.85
CA SER A 126 11.86 -13.00 3.11
C SER A 126 11.80 -13.17 1.59
N SER A 127 11.44 -14.35 1.08
CA SER A 127 11.46 -14.67 -0.36
C SER A 127 10.52 -13.83 -1.22
N TYR A 128 9.44 -13.31 -0.65
CA TYR A 128 8.47 -12.43 -1.33
C TYR A 128 8.83 -10.94 -1.24
N ALA A 129 9.81 -10.60 -0.45
CA ALA A 129 10.22 -9.23 -0.17
C ALA A 129 11.72 -9.04 -0.53
N SER A 130 12.58 -8.80 0.43
CA SER A 130 14.00 -8.51 0.17
C SER A 130 14.91 -9.74 0.03
N GLY A 131 14.45 -10.90 0.47
CA GLY A 131 15.28 -12.11 0.59
C GLY A 131 16.15 -12.13 1.86
N ARG A 132 16.13 -11.09 2.68
CA ARG A 132 16.92 -10.99 3.91
C ARG A 132 16.35 -11.86 5.02
N LYS A 133 17.23 -12.54 5.78
CA LYS A 133 16.83 -13.30 6.98
C LYS A 133 16.57 -12.41 8.18
N THR A 134 17.26 -11.27 8.26
CA THR A 134 17.13 -10.27 9.32
C THR A 134 16.75 -8.93 8.74
N VAL A 135 15.83 -8.24 9.37
CA VAL A 135 15.31 -6.95 8.92
C VAL A 135 15.02 -6.05 10.11
N HIS A 136 14.90 -4.76 9.86
CA HIS A 136 14.58 -3.76 10.89
C HIS A 136 13.09 -3.42 10.86
N ILE A 137 12.51 -3.29 12.04
CA ILE A 137 11.13 -2.81 12.23
C ILE A 137 11.07 -1.80 13.37
N GLY A 138 10.17 -0.85 13.31
CA GLY A 138 9.92 0.05 14.43
C GLY A 138 9.47 1.43 14.00
N THR A 139 8.99 2.19 14.97
CA THR A 139 8.43 3.53 14.80
C THR A 139 9.48 4.54 14.35
N ASN A 140 9.10 5.39 13.42
CA ASN A 140 9.73 6.66 13.14
C ASN A 140 8.67 7.75 13.36
N GLU A 141 8.76 8.51 14.44
CA GLU A 141 7.71 9.45 14.85
C GLU A 141 7.44 10.54 13.81
N ALA A 142 8.46 11.05 13.15
CA ALA A 142 8.30 12.04 12.09
C ALA A 142 7.57 11.45 10.88
N ALA A 143 7.97 10.25 10.46
CA ALA A 143 7.31 9.53 9.37
C ALA A 143 5.86 9.19 9.72
N ARG A 144 5.62 8.71 10.95
CA ARG A 144 4.29 8.41 11.46
C ARG A 144 3.37 9.63 11.42
N THR A 145 3.81 10.75 11.97
CA THR A 145 3.03 12.00 11.97
C THR A 145 2.69 12.46 10.56
N ARG A 146 3.68 12.47 9.67
CA ARG A 146 3.51 12.87 8.26
C ARG A 146 2.60 11.91 7.50
N SER A 147 2.73 10.60 7.69
CA SER A 147 1.91 9.61 6.99
C SER A 147 0.44 9.64 7.42
N ILE A 148 0.17 9.92 8.70
CA ILE A 148 -1.21 10.15 9.19
C ILE A 148 -1.81 11.40 8.54
N ALA A 149 -1.05 12.49 8.46
CA ALA A 149 -1.51 13.72 7.82
C ALA A 149 -1.76 13.51 6.31
N ALA A 150 -0.85 12.84 5.61
CA ALA A 150 -0.98 12.49 4.20
C ALA A 150 -2.20 11.58 3.93
N THR A 151 -2.40 10.56 4.78
CA THR A 151 -3.58 9.68 4.74
C THR A 151 -4.89 10.48 4.85
N LYS A 152 -4.97 11.37 5.84
CA LYS A 152 -6.16 12.23 6.02
C LYS A 152 -6.39 13.16 4.82
N ALA A 153 -5.33 13.76 4.30
CA ALA A 153 -5.41 14.65 3.13
C ALA A 153 -5.87 13.88 1.88
N TYR A 154 -5.32 12.68 1.67
CA TYR A 154 -5.69 11.81 0.56
C TYR A 154 -7.16 11.38 0.63
N LEU A 155 -7.63 10.97 1.80
CA LEU A 155 -9.02 10.63 2.01
C LEU A 155 -9.94 11.83 1.76
N ARG A 156 -9.63 13.01 2.30
CA ARG A 156 -10.41 14.23 2.04
C ARG A 156 -10.52 14.53 0.55
N LYS A 157 -9.40 14.44 -0.19
CA LYS A 157 -9.39 14.68 -1.64
C LYS A 157 -10.33 13.75 -2.41
N HIS A 158 -10.44 12.50 -2.00
CA HIS A 158 -11.23 11.50 -2.72
C HIS A 158 -12.65 11.34 -2.19
N PHE A 159 -12.97 11.91 -1.02
CA PHE A 159 -14.28 11.79 -0.36
C PHE A 159 -14.96 13.15 -0.10
N ALA A 160 -14.32 14.26 -0.49
CA ALA A 160 -15.05 15.53 -0.59
C ALA A 160 -16.12 15.39 -1.67
N ASP A 161 -17.34 15.77 -1.32
CA ASP A 161 -18.48 15.85 -2.23
C ASP A 161 -18.31 17.02 -3.19
#